data_1d17915f9b5c8be0af8650fa238f38bc
#
_entry.id   1d17915f9b5c8be0af8650fa238f38bc
#
_cell.length_a   1.000
_cell.length_b   1.000
_cell.length_c   1.000
_cell.angle_alpha   90.00
_cell.angle_beta   90.00
_cell.angle_gamma   90.00
#
_symmetry.space_group_name_H-M   'P 1'
#
loop_
_entity.id
_entity.type
_entity.pdbx_description
1 polymer ?
#
loop_
_entity_poly.entity_id
_entity_poly.type
_entity_poly.pdbx_seq_one_letter_code
_entity_poly.pdbx_strand_id
1 'polypeptide(L)'
;ILAPFQKEFRRRFGATIVQCSDEFYVTAGVPIPGAAAYDGFPQYENGIGMVRTMLEDWSRTRRRVRPGASAGKQVVIGTAALIAPTLAKVAQEVSAVTGAEIRVKGITNTVFGERVNVSGLVCGKDYVEQLAGERPDIFILPRPSLDYFGEKFLDSMTVAEARDRLGAPVGFAALWSDVVEILERGPRAPHRNEAPNGAFWSR
;
A
#
# COMPACT_ATOMS: atom_id res chain seq x y z
N ILE A 1 -16.19 -13.46 16.15
CA ILE A 1 -17.49 -12.75 16.23
C ILE A 1 -18.19 -12.76 14.87
N LEU A 2 -17.53 -12.44 13.76
CA LEU A 2 -18.19 -12.27 12.45
C LEU A 2 -18.60 -13.58 11.75
N ALA A 3 -17.84 -14.66 11.94
CA ALA A 3 -18.03 -15.90 11.21
C ALA A 3 -19.49 -16.47 11.21
N PRO A 4 -20.24 -16.45 12.33
CA PRO A 4 -21.63 -16.90 12.31
C PRO A 4 -22.52 -16.05 11.38
N PHE A 5 -22.35 -14.72 11.41
CA PHE A 5 -23.11 -13.80 10.56
C PHE A 5 -22.74 -13.97 9.10
N GLN A 6 -21.47 -14.08 8.79
CA GLN A 6 -20.97 -14.33 7.44
C GLN A 6 -21.56 -15.63 6.86
N LYS A 7 -21.58 -16.70 7.66
CA LYS A 7 -22.17 -17.98 7.24
C LYS A 7 -23.67 -17.84 6.96
N GLU A 8 -24.41 -17.16 7.84
CA GLU A 8 -25.84 -16.96 7.70
C GLU A 8 -26.18 -16.09 6.48
N PHE A 9 -25.47 -14.99 6.28
CA PHE A 9 -25.70 -14.11 5.13
C PHE A 9 -25.34 -14.78 3.83
N ARG A 10 -24.26 -15.54 3.78
CA ARG A 10 -23.91 -16.32 2.59
C ARG A 10 -24.99 -17.34 2.24
N ARG A 11 -25.57 -18.00 3.26
CA ARG A 11 -26.68 -18.93 3.07
C ARG A 11 -27.94 -18.25 2.56
N ARG A 12 -28.27 -17.04 3.05
CA ARG A 12 -29.49 -16.31 2.70
C ARG A 12 -29.40 -15.53 1.41
N PHE A 13 -28.26 -14.91 1.17
CA PHE A 13 -28.09 -13.88 0.14
C PHE A 13 -27.01 -14.23 -0.88
N GLY A 14 -26.29 -15.33 -0.72
CA GLY A 14 -25.17 -15.69 -1.58
C GLY A 14 -23.91 -14.85 -1.39
N ALA A 15 -23.92 -13.92 -0.45
CA ALA A 15 -22.82 -12.98 -0.18
C ALA A 15 -22.51 -12.88 1.31
N THR A 16 -21.28 -12.52 1.66
CA THR A 16 -20.81 -12.42 3.04
C THR A 16 -21.43 -11.24 3.78
N ILE A 17 -21.71 -10.14 3.11
CA ILE A 17 -22.29 -8.85 3.55
C ILE A 17 -21.48 -8.19 4.67
N VAL A 18 -21.23 -8.87 5.80
CA VAL A 18 -20.45 -8.36 6.92
C VAL A 18 -18.98 -8.75 6.71
N GLN A 19 -18.15 -7.76 6.53
CA GLN A 19 -16.71 -7.94 6.32
C GLN A 19 -15.92 -7.10 7.33
N CYS A 20 -14.70 -7.55 7.63
CA CYS A 20 -13.75 -6.86 8.48
C CYS A 20 -12.75 -6.12 7.61
N SER A 21 -12.35 -4.90 8.00
CA SER A 21 -11.19 -4.28 7.37
C SER A 21 -9.92 -5.09 7.64
N ASP A 22 -8.96 -5.00 6.74
CA ASP A 22 -7.70 -5.74 6.85
C ASP A 22 -6.91 -5.34 8.11
N GLU A 23 -7.13 -4.13 8.62
CA GLU A 23 -6.55 -3.63 9.88
C GLU A 23 -6.80 -4.59 11.05
N PHE A 24 -8.01 -5.14 11.17
CA PHE A 24 -8.32 -6.08 12.25
C PHE A 24 -7.53 -7.38 12.14
N TYR A 25 -7.33 -7.90 10.93
CA TYR A 25 -6.52 -9.11 10.71
C TYR A 25 -5.06 -8.84 11.03
N VAL A 26 -4.53 -7.70 10.57
CA VAL A 26 -3.13 -7.30 10.82
C VAL A 26 -2.89 -7.07 12.31
N THR A 27 -3.78 -6.34 12.98
CA THR A 27 -3.69 -6.07 14.43
C THR A 27 -3.77 -7.35 15.26
N ALA A 28 -4.65 -8.27 14.88
CA ALA A 28 -4.79 -9.55 15.57
C ALA A 28 -3.68 -10.55 15.24
N GLY A 29 -2.79 -10.24 14.29
CA GLY A 29 -1.74 -11.16 13.84
C GLY A 29 -2.27 -12.43 13.19
N VAL A 30 -3.50 -12.40 12.66
CA VAL A 30 -4.12 -13.57 12.01
C VAL A 30 -3.97 -13.47 10.48
N PRO A 31 -3.98 -14.62 9.77
CA PRO A 31 -3.85 -14.62 8.32
C PRO A 31 -4.94 -13.80 7.63
N ILE A 32 -4.53 -13.03 6.62
CA ILE A 32 -5.45 -12.32 5.73
C ILE A 32 -6.27 -13.35 4.93
N PRO A 33 -7.61 -13.25 4.91
CA PRO A 33 -8.46 -14.19 4.18
C PRO A 33 -8.11 -14.27 2.69
N GLY A 34 -8.45 -15.38 2.04
CA GLY A 34 -8.34 -15.52 0.59
C GLY A 34 -9.35 -14.62 -0.15
N ALA A 35 -9.08 -14.33 -1.45
CA ALA A 35 -9.91 -13.44 -2.27
C ALA A 35 -11.40 -13.78 -2.27
N ALA A 36 -11.74 -15.08 -2.23
CA ALA A 36 -13.13 -15.54 -2.19
C ALA A 36 -13.93 -15.07 -0.95
N ALA A 37 -13.24 -14.63 0.12
CA ALA A 37 -13.90 -14.13 1.32
C ALA A 37 -14.42 -12.69 1.17
N TYR A 38 -13.98 -11.98 0.13
CA TYR A 38 -14.25 -10.56 -0.06
C TYR A 38 -15.39 -10.27 -1.07
N ASP A 39 -16.07 -11.30 -1.60
CA ASP A 39 -17.23 -11.17 -2.53
C ASP A 39 -16.98 -10.20 -3.71
N GLY A 40 -15.76 -10.21 -4.29
CA GLY A 40 -15.38 -9.32 -5.39
C GLY A 40 -14.92 -7.91 -4.92
N PHE A 41 -14.64 -7.75 -3.64
CA PHE A 41 -14.07 -6.52 -3.03
C PHE A 41 -14.99 -5.28 -3.10
N PRO A 42 -16.29 -5.37 -2.71
CA PRO A 42 -17.23 -4.25 -2.83
C PRO A 42 -16.91 -3.08 -1.89
N GLN A 43 -16.01 -3.27 -0.93
CA GLN A 43 -15.62 -2.28 0.07
C GLN A 43 -14.09 -2.03 0.03
N TYR A 44 -13.48 -2.17 -1.14
CA TYR A 44 -12.02 -2.08 -1.29
C TYR A 44 -11.45 -0.78 -0.74
N GLU A 45 -12.07 0.36 -1.08
CA GLU A 45 -11.61 1.69 -0.63
C GLU A 45 -11.72 1.91 0.88
N ASN A 46 -12.53 1.10 1.55
CA ASN A 46 -12.65 1.10 3.01
C ASN A 46 -11.64 0.17 3.69
N GLY A 47 -10.58 -0.25 2.99
CA GLY A 47 -9.52 -1.10 3.52
C GLY A 47 -9.91 -2.57 3.68
N ILE A 48 -10.93 -3.04 2.93
CA ILE A 48 -11.38 -4.42 2.95
C ILE A 48 -10.84 -5.16 1.73
N GLY A 49 -9.80 -5.97 1.95
CA GLY A 49 -9.13 -6.75 0.92
C GLY A 49 -7.96 -6.06 0.20
N MET A 50 -7.55 -4.87 0.63
CA MET A 50 -6.37 -4.18 0.06
C MET A 50 -5.10 -4.99 0.26
N VAL A 51 -4.88 -5.52 1.47
CA VAL A 51 -3.71 -6.35 1.77
C VAL A 51 -3.75 -7.65 0.96
N ARG A 52 -4.93 -8.28 0.83
CA ARG A 52 -5.09 -9.47 -0.01
C ARG A 52 -4.71 -9.19 -1.46
N THR A 53 -5.22 -8.12 -2.03
CA THR A 53 -4.93 -7.74 -3.42
C THR A 53 -3.43 -7.49 -3.63
N MET A 54 -2.79 -6.80 -2.70
CA MET A 54 -1.35 -6.55 -2.73
C MET A 54 -0.53 -7.85 -2.69
N LEU A 55 -0.90 -8.81 -1.82
CA LEU A 55 -0.21 -10.10 -1.72
C LEU A 55 -0.39 -10.94 -3.00
N GLU A 56 -1.57 -10.94 -3.60
CA GLU A 56 -1.84 -11.63 -4.85
C GLU A 56 -1.14 -10.97 -6.04
N ASP A 57 -1.07 -9.65 -6.04
CA ASP A 57 -0.33 -8.90 -7.06
C ASP A 57 1.14 -9.30 -7.05
N TRP A 58 1.80 -9.36 -5.86
CA TRP A 58 3.17 -9.83 -5.77
C TRP A 58 3.33 -11.26 -6.29
N SER A 59 2.42 -12.16 -5.92
CA SER A 59 2.45 -13.55 -6.38
C SER A 59 2.41 -13.68 -7.91
N ARG A 60 1.74 -12.77 -8.60
CA ARG A 60 1.71 -12.69 -10.07
C ARG A 60 2.92 -11.97 -10.63
N THR A 61 3.26 -10.81 -10.05
CA THR A 61 4.32 -9.90 -10.54
C THR A 61 5.69 -10.57 -10.48
N ARG A 62 6.03 -11.27 -9.39
CA ARG A 62 7.34 -11.90 -9.21
C ARG A 62 7.75 -12.85 -10.34
N ARG A 63 6.78 -13.43 -11.05
CA ARG A 63 7.04 -14.36 -12.18
C ARG A 63 7.51 -13.64 -13.44
N ARG A 64 7.35 -12.31 -13.51
CA ARG A 64 7.64 -11.47 -14.67
C ARG A 64 8.85 -10.57 -14.46
N VAL A 65 9.27 -10.40 -13.21
CA VAL A 65 10.44 -9.59 -12.85
C VAL A 65 11.71 -10.28 -13.35
N ARG A 66 12.58 -9.50 -14.02
CA ARG A 66 13.91 -10.00 -14.38
C ARG A 66 14.81 -9.99 -13.15
N PRO A 67 15.43 -11.12 -12.78
CA PRO A 67 16.35 -11.15 -11.66
C PRO A 67 17.47 -10.13 -11.80
N GLY A 68 17.75 -9.38 -10.71
CA GLY A 68 18.82 -8.39 -10.69
C GLY A 68 18.56 -7.09 -11.48
N ALA A 69 17.36 -6.88 -12.04
CA ALA A 69 17.04 -5.72 -12.87
C ALA A 69 17.23 -4.35 -12.18
N SER A 70 17.29 -4.34 -10.86
CA SER A 70 17.44 -3.12 -10.05
C SER A 70 18.59 -3.24 -9.04
N ALA A 71 19.58 -4.06 -9.33
CA ALA A 71 20.70 -4.31 -8.43
C ALA A 71 21.40 -3.02 -7.99
N GLY A 72 21.67 -2.93 -6.67
CA GLY A 72 22.35 -1.81 -6.04
C GLY A 72 21.48 -0.57 -5.78
N LYS A 73 20.22 -0.52 -6.22
CA LYS A 73 19.33 0.59 -5.89
C LYS A 73 18.95 0.56 -4.40
N GLN A 74 19.13 1.70 -3.75
CA GLN A 74 18.72 1.92 -2.35
C GLN A 74 17.31 2.51 -2.32
N VAL A 75 16.36 1.83 -1.69
CA VAL A 75 14.95 2.20 -1.69
C VAL A 75 14.40 2.26 -0.27
N VAL A 76 13.69 3.34 0.05
CA VAL A 76 12.93 3.44 1.30
C VAL A 76 11.44 3.50 0.98
N ILE A 77 10.69 2.54 1.48
CA ILE A 77 9.22 2.54 1.44
C ILE A 77 8.73 3.12 2.77
N GLY A 78 8.12 4.32 2.73
CA GLY A 78 7.40 4.89 3.87
C GLY A 78 5.95 4.43 3.85
N THR A 79 5.42 3.93 4.97
CA THR A 79 4.02 3.48 5.06
C THR A 79 3.53 3.59 6.51
N ALA A 80 2.22 3.47 6.76
CA ALA A 80 1.71 3.47 8.13
C ALA A 80 2.34 2.35 8.97
N ALA A 81 2.57 2.65 10.25
CA ALA A 81 3.28 1.75 11.16
C ALA A 81 2.62 0.36 11.27
N LEU A 82 1.30 0.28 11.22
CA LEU A 82 0.56 -0.99 11.34
C LEU A 82 0.93 -1.99 10.24
N ILE A 83 0.98 -1.55 8.99
CA ILE A 83 1.20 -2.45 7.85
C ILE A 83 2.69 -2.66 7.54
N ALA A 84 3.58 -1.82 8.07
CA ALA A 84 5.01 -1.85 7.80
C ALA A 84 5.66 -3.24 8.00
N PRO A 85 5.37 -4.02 9.07
CA PRO A 85 5.94 -5.35 9.23
C PRO A 85 5.50 -6.34 8.14
N THR A 86 4.26 -6.23 7.66
CA THR A 86 3.74 -7.07 6.57
C THR A 86 4.43 -6.71 5.25
N LEU A 87 4.55 -5.41 4.96
CA LEU A 87 5.26 -4.95 3.75
C LEU A 87 6.75 -5.32 3.79
N ALA A 88 7.39 -5.25 4.96
CA ALA A 88 8.81 -5.59 5.10
C ALA A 88 9.09 -7.06 4.71
N LYS A 89 8.20 -8.00 5.04
CA LYS A 89 8.33 -9.40 4.63
C LYS A 89 8.30 -9.54 3.10
N VAL A 90 7.35 -8.89 2.44
CA VAL A 90 7.25 -8.93 0.98
C VAL A 90 8.41 -8.17 0.33
N ALA A 91 8.84 -7.03 0.91
CA ALA A 91 9.99 -6.26 0.43
C ALA A 91 11.28 -7.10 0.39
N GLN A 92 11.48 -8.01 1.36
CA GLN A 92 12.60 -8.95 1.35
C GLN A 92 12.56 -9.88 0.12
N GLU A 93 11.37 -10.39 -0.23
CA GLU A 93 11.21 -11.21 -1.43
C GLU A 93 11.45 -10.39 -2.70
N VAL A 94 10.94 -9.15 -2.76
CA VAL A 94 11.19 -8.22 -3.88
C VAL A 94 12.67 -7.94 -4.02
N SER A 95 13.35 -7.62 -2.92
CA SER A 95 14.80 -7.39 -2.90
C SER A 95 15.57 -8.60 -3.43
N ALA A 96 15.23 -9.80 -2.98
CA ALA A 96 15.89 -11.03 -3.42
C ALA A 96 15.76 -11.27 -4.93
N VAL A 97 14.65 -10.87 -5.55
CA VAL A 97 14.44 -11.04 -6.99
C VAL A 97 15.04 -9.88 -7.79
N THR A 98 14.81 -8.63 -7.38
CA THR A 98 15.21 -7.44 -8.14
C THR A 98 16.67 -7.03 -7.95
N GLY A 99 17.28 -7.44 -6.83
CA GLY A 99 18.61 -6.99 -6.42
C GLY A 99 18.61 -5.58 -5.78
N ALA A 100 17.46 -4.94 -5.64
CA ALA A 100 17.35 -3.66 -4.94
C ALA A 100 17.41 -3.87 -3.41
N GLU A 101 17.99 -2.92 -2.69
CA GLU A 101 17.99 -2.91 -1.22
C GLU A 101 16.78 -2.10 -0.74
N ILE A 102 15.71 -2.80 -0.38
CA ILE A 102 14.45 -2.16 0.00
C ILE A 102 14.30 -2.19 1.52
N ARG A 103 14.20 -1.02 2.13
CA ARG A 103 13.85 -0.86 3.56
C ARG A 103 12.44 -0.30 3.68
N VAL A 104 11.66 -0.86 4.61
CA VAL A 104 10.32 -0.38 4.93
C VAL A 104 10.36 0.35 6.26
N LYS A 105 9.87 1.60 6.28
CA LYS A 105 9.79 2.44 7.46
C LYS A 105 8.35 2.72 7.82
N GLY A 106 7.95 2.32 9.02
CA GLY A 106 6.65 2.66 9.59
C GLY A 106 6.61 4.13 9.97
N ILE A 107 5.59 4.82 9.52
CA ILE A 107 5.32 6.23 9.78
C ILE A 107 4.18 6.34 10.79
N THR A 108 4.42 7.05 11.88
CA THR A 108 3.41 7.37 12.89
C THR A 108 2.60 8.56 12.42
N ASN A 109 1.28 8.46 12.46
CA ASN A 109 0.40 9.58 12.14
C ASN A 109 0.35 10.55 13.31
N THR A 110 0.99 11.71 13.19
CA THR A 110 0.98 12.75 14.24
C THR A 110 -0.13 13.77 14.01
N VAL A 111 -0.63 13.91 12.79
CA VAL A 111 -1.66 14.87 12.43
C VAL A 111 -3.04 14.44 12.94
N PHE A 112 -3.42 13.19 12.71
CA PHE A 112 -4.71 12.63 13.17
C PHE A 112 -4.57 11.80 14.45
N GLY A 113 -3.35 11.64 14.95
CA GLY A 113 -3.02 10.89 16.16
C GLY A 113 -2.58 9.45 15.86
N GLU A 114 -1.74 8.93 16.74
CA GLU A 114 -1.03 7.64 16.60
C GLU A 114 -1.95 6.42 16.45
N ARG A 115 -3.21 6.54 16.86
CA ARG A 115 -4.20 5.46 16.70
C ARG A 115 -4.74 5.37 15.28
N VAL A 116 -4.55 6.40 14.45
CA VAL A 116 -4.93 6.41 13.04
C VAL A 116 -3.78 5.80 12.22
N ASN A 117 -3.82 4.51 12.04
CA ASN A 117 -2.67 3.69 11.65
C ASN A 117 -2.79 3.07 10.25
N VAL A 118 -3.55 3.73 9.36
CA VAL A 118 -3.77 3.27 7.99
C VAL A 118 -3.06 4.18 6.99
N SER A 119 -2.44 3.59 5.97
CA SER A 119 -1.57 4.29 5.02
C SER A 119 -2.28 5.42 4.27
N GLY A 120 -3.56 5.27 3.97
CA GLY A 120 -4.37 6.29 3.29
C GLY A 120 -4.61 7.57 4.11
N LEU A 121 -4.34 7.55 5.42
CA LEU A 121 -4.55 8.71 6.30
C LEU A 121 -3.24 9.32 6.83
N VAL A 122 -2.08 8.81 6.41
CA VAL A 122 -0.78 9.42 6.73
C VAL A 122 -0.58 10.68 5.88
N CYS A 123 -0.27 11.78 6.54
CA CYS A 123 -0.11 13.08 5.92
C CYS A 123 1.29 13.31 5.34
N GLY A 124 1.41 14.25 4.41
CA GLY A 124 2.68 14.63 3.80
C GLY A 124 3.71 15.09 4.83
N LYS A 125 3.28 15.86 5.84
CA LYS A 125 4.11 16.28 6.97
C LYS A 125 4.77 15.09 7.67
N ASP A 126 3.98 14.06 8.00
CA ASP A 126 4.49 12.88 8.71
C ASP A 126 5.55 12.11 7.90
N TYR A 127 5.34 11.98 6.58
CA TYR A 127 6.33 11.38 5.70
C TYR A 127 7.63 12.19 5.66
N VAL A 128 7.53 13.49 5.43
CA VAL A 128 8.71 14.36 5.29
C VAL A 128 9.52 14.41 6.58
N GLU A 129 8.87 14.59 7.73
CA GLU A 129 9.56 14.71 9.02
C GLU A 129 10.21 13.39 9.45
N GLN A 130 9.49 12.26 9.29
CA GLN A 130 9.99 10.97 9.77
C GLN A 130 10.95 10.28 8.79
N LEU A 131 10.92 10.64 7.51
CA LEU A 131 11.90 10.19 6.53
C LEU A 131 13.10 11.13 6.41
N ALA A 132 13.09 12.26 7.11
CA ALA A 132 14.22 13.19 7.13
C ALA A 132 15.52 12.47 7.54
N GLY A 133 16.61 12.74 6.81
CA GLY A 133 17.90 12.08 7.06
C GLY A 133 18.13 10.76 6.32
N GLU A 134 17.09 10.11 5.80
CA GLU A 134 17.25 8.99 4.87
C GLU A 134 17.82 9.51 3.52
N ARG A 135 18.64 8.69 2.87
CA ARG A 135 19.28 9.06 1.59
C ARG A 135 19.19 7.91 0.60
N PRO A 136 17.98 7.48 0.22
CA PRO A 136 17.82 6.47 -0.81
C PRO A 136 17.96 7.06 -2.22
N ASP A 137 18.10 6.20 -3.22
CA ASP A 137 17.94 6.60 -4.62
C ASP A 137 16.48 6.94 -4.93
N ILE A 138 15.52 6.28 -4.25
CA ILE A 138 14.08 6.51 -4.44
C ILE A 138 13.33 6.29 -3.12
N PHE A 139 12.45 7.23 -2.78
CA PHE A 139 11.37 6.98 -1.83
C PHE A 139 10.15 6.41 -2.55
N ILE A 140 9.48 5.45 -1.94
CA ILE A 140 8.18 4.95 -2.40
C ILE A 140 7.16 5.16 -1.27
N LEU A 141 6.08 5.89 -1.57
CA LEU A 141 5.00 6.18 -0.65
C LEU A 141 3.69 5.53 -1.12
N PRO A 142 2.76 5.25 -0.21
CA PRO A 142 1.48 4.67 -0.58
C PRO A 142 0.68 5.64 -1.44
N ARG A 143 0.21 5.18 -2.59
CA ARG A 143 -0.67 5.95 -3.45
C ARG A 143 -2.00 6.35 -2.76
N PRO A 144 -2.63 5.49 -1.93
CA PRO A 144 -3.82 5.86 -1.19
C PRO A 144 -3.68 7.06 -0.23
N SER A 145 -2.46 7.50 0.10
CA SER A 145 -2.26 8.71 0.92
C SER A 145 -2.44 10.03 0.15
N LEU A 146 -2.63 9.96 -1.17
CA LEU A 146 -2.93 11.12 -2.00
C LEU A 146 -4.44 11.23 -2.26
N ASP A 147 -4.85 12.44 -2.63
CA ASP A 147 -6.19 12.70 -3.11
C ASP A 147 -6.53 11.91 -4.39
N TYR A 148 -7.78 12.01 -4.84
CA TYR A 148 -8.25 11.29 -6.03
C TYR A 148 -7.40 11.60 -7.27
N PHE A 149 -6.94 12.84 -7.42
CA PHE A 149 -6.15 13.27 -8.58
C PHE A 149 -4.67 12.88 -8.47
N GLY A 150 -4.19 12.48 -7.30
CA GLY A 150 -2.79 12.15 -7.06
C GLY A 150 -1.90 13.40 -6.89
N GLU A 151 -2.47 14.52 -6.51
CA GLU A 151 -1.77 15.81 -6.49
C GLU A 151 -1.28 16.20 -5.10
N LYS A 152 -2.02 15.85 -4.05
CA LYS A 152 -1.73 16.28 -2.68
C LYS A 152 -2.16 15.26 -1.63
N PHE A 153 -1.52 15.36 -0.48
CA PHE A 153 -1.87 14.66 0.74
C PHE A 153 -3.07 15.32 1.45
N LEU A 154 -3.60 14.66 2.50
CA LEU A 154 -4.74 15.16 3.27
C LEU A 154 -4.46 16.49 3.99
N ASP A 155 -3.22 16.78 4.34
CA ASP A 155 -2.76 18.04 4.93
C ASP A 155 -2.52 19.14 3.87
N SER A 156 -2.96 18.92 2.65
CA SER A 156 -2.79 19.81 1.50
C SER A 156 -1.35 19.96 1.00
N MET A 157 -0.36 19.28 1.59
CA MET A 157 1.00 19.25 1.03
C MET A 157 0.95 18.63 -0.36
N THR A 158 1.52 19.31 -1.34
CA THR A 158 1.61 18.80 -2.70
C THR A 158 2.70 17.75 -2.84
N VAL A 159 2.57 16.89 -3.86
CA VAL A 159 3.61 15.92 -4.22
C VAL A 159 4.94 16.61 -4.54
N ALA A 160 4.91 17.79 -5.16
CA ALA A 160 6.11 18.57 -5.47
C ALA A 160 6.82 19.02 -4.18
N GLU A 161 6.09 19.61 -3.24
CA GLU A 161 6.65 20.03 -1.94
C GLU A 161 7.23 18.86 -1.15
N ALA A 162 6.57 17.70 -1.15
CA ALA A 162 7.09 16.50 -0.48
C ALA A 162 8.41 16.03 -1.13
N ARG A 163 8.49 16.03 -2.46
CA ARG A 163 9.72 15.69 -3.20
C ARG A 163 10.87 16.63 -2.86
N ASP A 164 10.60 17.93 -2.89
CA ASP A 164 11.60 18.96 -2.58
C ASP A 164 12.15 18.80 -1.17
N ARG A 165 11.27 18.55 -0.19
CA ARG A 165 11.67 18.37 1.22
C ARG A 165 12.41 17.06 1.48
N LEU A 166 12.05 15.97 0.79
CA LEU A 166 12.73 14.68 0.92
C LEU A 166 14.09 14.66 0.21
N GLY A 167 14.28 15.54 -0.78
CA GLY A 167 15.56 15.71 -1.49
C GLY A 167 15.96 14.51 -2.35
N ALA A 168 15.01 13.63 -2.67
CA ALA A 168 15.23 12.48 -3.55
C ALA A 168 13.94 12.18 -4.34
N PRO A 169 14.03 11.45 -5.46
CA PRO A 169 12.88 11.02 -6.22
C PRO A 169 11.84 10.29 -5.36
N VAL A 170 10.55 10.62 -5.53
CA VAL A 170 9.43 9.99 -4.82
C VAL A 170 8.49 9.35 -5.82
N GLY A 171 8.30 8.04 -5.71
CA GLY A 171 7.29 7.27 -6.41
C GLY A 171 6.08 6.96 -5.51
N PHE A 172 4.95 6.68 -6.12
CA PHE A 172 3.73 6.29 -5.40
C PHE A 172 3.24 4.94 -5.90
N ALA A 173 3.01 4.03 -4.96
CA ALA A 173 2.63 2.66 -5.24
C ALA A 173 1.38 2.25 -4.43
N ALA A 174 0.46 1.55 -5.06
CA ALA A 174 -0.64 0.84 -4.41
C ALA A 174 -0.37 -0.67 -4.34
N LEU A 175 0.36 -1.18 -5.33
CA LEU A 175 0.66 -2.60 -5.52
C LEU A 175 2.17 -2.82 -5.69
N TRP A 176 2.60 -4.07 -5.58
CA TRP A 176 4.00 -4.43 -5.81
C TRP A 176 4.40 -4.35 -7.30
N SER A 177 3.46 -4.50 -8.20
CA SER A 177 3.68 -4.21 -9.64
C SER A 177 4.10 -2.77 -9.87
N ASP A 178 3.51 -1.80 -9.14
CA ASP A 178 3.92 -0.40 -9.21
C ASP A 178 5.33 -0.21 -8.67
N VAL A 179 5.65 -0.87 -7.53
CA VAL A 179 7.01 -0.84 -6.96
C VAL A 179 8.04 -1.33 -7.98
N VAL A 180 7.78 -2.46 -8.63
CA VAL A 180 8.66 -3.00 -9.67
C VAL A 180 8.79 -2.04 -10.85
N GLU A 181 7.70 -1.45 -11.32
CA GLU A 181 7.74 -0.46 -12.41
C GLU A 181 8.58 0.77 -12.03
N ILE A 182 8.42 1.28 -10.80
CA ILE A 182 9.22 2.40 -10.27
C ILE A 182 10.70 2.01 -10.20
N LEU A 183 11.00 0.80 -9.76
CA LEU A 183 12.39 0.29 -9.73
C LEU A 183 13.01 0.20 -11.11
N GLU A 184 12.28 -0.24 -12.12
CA GLU A 184 12.80 -0.43 -13.47
C GLU A 184 12.88 0.87 -14.28
N ARG A 185 11.89 1.75 -14.13
CA ARG A 185 11.69 2.91 -15.02
C ARG A 185 11.81 4.27 -14.33
N GLY A 186 11.95 4.27 -13.01
CA GLY A 186 11.88 5.48 -12.19
C GLY A 186 10.45 5.91 -11.87
N PRO A 187 10.31 6.85 -10.91
CA PRO A 187 9.01 7.34 -10.49
C PRO A 187 8.34 8.18 -11.59
N ARG A 188 7.05 7.95 -11.80
CA ARG A 188 6.19 8.73 -12.68
C ARG A 188 5.29 9.66 -11.86
N ALA A 189 4.61 10.58 -12.55
CA ALA A 189 3.51 11.31 -11.94
C ALA A 189 2.45 10.34 -11.43
N PRO A 190 1.90 10.54 -10.22
CA PRO A 190 0.83 9.69 -9.72
C PRO A 190 -0.37 9.80 -10.66
N HIS A 191 -0.99 8.66 -10.95
CA HIS A 191 -2.26 8.62 -11.68
C HIS A 191 -3.43 8.83 -10.74
N ARG A 192 -4.63 8.99 -11.25
CA ARG A 192 -5.86 9.03 -10.45
C ARG A 192 -5.97 7.81 -9.54
N ASN A 193 -6.53 8.00 -8.36
CA ASN A 193 -6.72 6.95 -7.37
C ASN A 193 -7.90 6.08 -7.78
N GLU A 194 -7.66 5.12 -8.66
CA GLU A 194 -8.65 4.15 -9.11
C GLU A 194 -8.40 2.81 -8.42
N ALA A 195 -9.47 2.12 -8.04
CA ALA A 195 -9.33 0.75 -7.53
C ALA A 195 -8.64 -0.12 -8.58
N PRO A 196 -7.70 -1.01 -8.20
CA PRO A 196 -6.84 -1.76 -9.13
C PRO A 196 -7.56 -2.57 -10.22
N ASN A 197 -8.86 -2.79 -10.08
CA ASN A 197 -9.64 -3.62 -11.01
C ASN A 197 -10.68 -2.85 -11.81
N GLY A 198 -10.71 -1.51 -11.77
CA GLY A 198 -11.67 -0.71 -12.55
C GLY A 198 -13.15 -1.07 -12.30
N ALA A 199 -13.46 -1.91 -11.33
CA ALA A 199 -14.70 -2.67 -11.25
C ALA A 199 -15.83 -1.96 -10.52
N PHE A 200 -15.62 -0.77 -9.96
CA PHE A 200 -16.59 -0.24 -8.99
C PHE A 200 -17.51 0.87 -9.47
N TRP A 201 -17.23 1.55 -10.57
CA TRP A 201 -18.07 2.68 -11.02
C TRP A 201 -18.58 2.60 -12.44
N SER A 202 -18.52 1.42 -13.08
CA SER A 202 -19.06 1.19 -14.43
C SER A 202 -20.33 0.34 -14.41
N ARG A 203 -21.28 0.65 -13.53
CA ARG A 203 -22.68 0.20 -13.69
C ARG A 203 -23.64 1.30 -13.31
#